data_7eae1d1501103f7582ae58e2cf33df63
#
_entry.id   7eae1d1501103f7582ae58e2cf33df63
#
_cell.length_a   1.000
_cell.length_b   1.000
_cell.length_c   1.000
_cell.angle_alpha   90.00
_cell.angle_beta   90.00
_cell.angle_gamma   90.00
#
_symmetry.space_group_name_H-M   'P 1'
#
loop_
_entity.id
_entity.type
_entity.pdbx_description
1 polymer ?
#
loop_
_entity_poly.entity_id
_entity_poly.type
_entity_poly.pdbx_seq_one_letter_code
_entity_poly.pdbx_strand_id
1 'polypeptide(L)'
;MNGDFENFKEQVRSTADMVEIISGYVPLKKKGQNYWGCCPFHGEKTPSFSVNPGKSMFYCFGCHEGGDIFKFIMKIENCSFMDALKLLAGRYGIPIPEKQKTAAEIAREKQRDSIYSANELASKFFQACLTKTAYGEPALAYLAGRGIGKEIIAGFGIGYALNNFTALVSSLAKRGCQPQVLEAAGLAARGRDGYYDKFRNRVIIPIRDARGRIVGFGGRVLDNSTPKYLNTAETQWFNKRRLLFGLDIALKAIRKSGRAVVVEGYMDAISLHAAGFDNVVASMGTAFSQEQAKLLQRLADEVIFCYDSDSAGRKASVRAVSISREAGLKVRIAGVPDGKDPDEYVRQHGHDAFAQVLAAAQNGIDFQIDETILQNNIANLAGKVEAVSNILPFLLKCQNEIEASEHIRRLAQRLTIDEGLIAEEYRKAARRGGRQQTGQPTVIPEEKSAGIGQQAEELLLRLLLEQPQLCDECRAEVKETGFEDAVLAQLFDRLCELGTAYTTDKLNNVLDDAAQTALARILAHQLPEGDMDKLMQDCLRQMRRLRLEKEYEKHRLLADEYERSADERFLSELMESQRIKNEIKKLYGNQNK
;
A
#
# COMPACT_ATOMS: atom_id res chain seq x y z
N MET A 1 29.82 0.15 11.26
CA MET A 1 28.68 1.02 10.97
C MET A 1 27.30 0.38 11.18
N ASN A 2 27.12 -0.95 11.03
CA ASN A 2 25.84 -1.60 11.41
C ASN A 2 25.68 -1.77 12.94
N GLY A 3 26.81 -1.90 13.69
CA GLY A 3 26.75 -2.19 15.12
C GLY A 3 26.16 -1.08 16.00
N ASP A 4 26.47 0.18 15.73
CA ASP A 4 26.00 1.30 16.55
C ASP A 4 24.50 1.56 16.38
N PHE A 5 23.98 1.32 15.18
CA PHE A 5 22.55 1.44 14.91
C PHE A 5 21.74 0.28 15.51
N GLU A 6 22.25 -0.95 15.43
CA GLU A 6 21.62 -2.11 16.07
C GLU A 6 21.65 -1.98 17.59
N ASN A 7 22.76 -1.52 18.18
CA ASN A 7 22.85 -1.24 19.60
C ASN A 7 21.86 -0.15 20.04
N PHE A 8 21.71 0.92 19.26
CA PHE A 8 20.74 1.97 19.55
C PHE A 8 19.29 1.44 19.47
N LYS A 9 18.96 0.66 18.44
CA LYS A 9 17.65 0.04 18.29
C LYS A 9 17.34 -0.87 19.48
N GLU A 10 18.32 -1.67 19.90
CA GLU A 10 18.19 -2.59 21.03
C GLU A 10 18.05 -1.82 22.36
N GLN A 11 18.79 -0.73 22.54
CA GLN A 11 18.65 0.14 23.70
C GLN A 11 17.26 0.75 23.79
N VAL A 12 16.71 1.25 22.67
CA VAL A 12 15.34 1.78 22.63
C VAL A 12 14.33 0.70 22.96
N ARG A 13 14.49 -0.52 22.38
CA ARG A 13 13.61 -1.65 22.61
C ARG A 13 13.61 -2.09 24.07
N SER A 14 14.78 -2.26 24.65
CA SER A 14 14.93 -2.72 26.05
C SER A 14 14.47 -1.69 27.09
N THR A 15 14.52 -0.39 26.75
CA THR A 15 14.08 0.68 27.66
C THR A 15 12.57 0.94 27.53
N ALA A 16 11.97 0.67 26.37
CA ALA A 16 10.59 0.99 26.10
C ALA A 16 9.64 -0.01 26.81
N ASP A 17 8.91 0.46 27.82
CA ASP A 17 7.85 -0.34 28.46
C ASP A 17 6.62 -0.39 27.53
N MET A 18 6.40 -1.58 26.96
CA MET A 18 5.32 -1.80 26.00
C MET A 18 3.93 -1.57 26.60
N VAL A 19 3.73 -1.97 27.87
CA VAL A 19 2.43 -1.79 28.55
C VAL A 19 2.17 -0.32 28.83
N GLU A 20 3.19 0.41 29.31
CA GLU A 20 3.10 1.85 29.54
C GLU A 20 2.76 2.61 28.26
N ILE A 21 3.47 2.31 27.16
CA ILE A 21 3.28 2.99 25.89
C ILE A 21 1.89 2.71 25.31
N ILE A 22 1.48 1.43 25.25
CA ILE A 22 0.19 1.03 24.68
C ILE A 22 -0.97 1.53 25.54
N SER A 23 -0.79 1.59 26.87
CA SER A 23 -1.81 2.14 27.79
C SER A 23 -2.11 3.61 27.53
N GLY A 24 -1.18 4.34 26.93
CA GLY A 24 -1.41 5.72 26.47
C GLY A 24 -2.41 5.84 25.29
N TYR A 25 -2.67 4.75 24.57
CA TYR A 25 -3.58 4.71 23.43
C TYR A 25 -4.82 3.85 23.70
N VAL A 26 -4.68 2.79 24.50
CA VAL A 26 -5.71 1.77 24.74
C VAL A 26 -5.82 1.47 26.23
N PRO A 27 -7.01 1.56 26.83
CA PRO A 27 -7.20 1.09 28.20
C PRO A 27 -6.93 -0.41 28.32
N LEU A 28 -5.88 -0.79 29.05
CA LEU A 28 -5.48 -2.19 29.24
C LEU A 28 -5.87 -2.70 30.63
N LYS A 29 -6.36 -3.95 30.69
CA LYS A 29 -6.66 -4.67 31.95
C LYS A 29 -5.81 -5.93 32.04
N LYS A 30 -5.14 -6.16 33.16
CA LYS A 30 -4.33 -7.36 33.40
C LYS A 30 -5.22 -8.59 33.52
N LYS A 31 -4.88 -9.64 32.77
CA LYS A 31 -5.52 -10.95 32.85
C LYS A 31 -4.46 -12.06 32.71
N GLY A 32 -4.10 -12.71 33.80
CA GLY A 32 -2.97 -13.64 33.85
C GLY A 32 -1.63 -12.92 33.61
N GLN A 33 -0.82 -13.46 32.71
CA GLN A 33 0.47 -12.87 32.33
C GLN A 33 0.35 -11.74 31.27
N ASN A 34 -0.81 -11.59 30.65
CA ASN A 34 -1.05 -10.63 29.57
C ASN A 34 -1.95 -9.47 30.02
N TYR A 35 -1.89 -8.39 29.25
CA TYR A 35 -2.81 -7.25 29.34
C TYR A 35 -3.76 -7.26 28.15
N TRP A 36 -5.04 -6.94 28.40
CA TRP A 36 -6.11 -7.02 27.40
C TRP A 36 -6.87 -5.71 27.26
N GLY A 37 -7.22 -5.35 26.03
CA GLY A 37 -8.02 -4.16 25.70
C GLY A 37 -8.76 -4.31 24.39
N CYS A 38 -9.54 -3.29 24.00
CA CYS A 38 -10.09 -3.21 22.67
C CYS A 38 -9.02 -2.76 21.68
N CYS A 39 -9.00 -3.36 20.50
CA CYS A 39 -7.97 -3.08 19.49
C CYS A 39 -8.09 -1.65 18.95
N PRO A 40 -6.99 -0.89 18.82
CA PRO A 40 -7.02 0.45 18.23
C PRO A 40 -7.02 0.42 16.69
N PHE A 41 -6.80 -0.75 16.08
CA PHE A 41 -6.64 -0.91 14.63
C PHE A 41 -7.92 -1.33 13.91
N HIS A 42 -8.96 -1.80 14.65
CA HIS A 42 -10.28 -2.10 14.12
C HIS A 42 -11.37 -1.80 15.17
N GLY A 43 -12.60 -1.60 14.70
CA GLY A 43 -13.73 -1.28 15.58
C GLY A 43 -14.29 -2.52 16.28
N GLU A 44 -14.14 -2.62 17.61
CA GLU A 44 -14.70 -3.70 18.41
C GLU A 44 -15.23 -3.21 19.75
N LYS A 45 -16.12 -4.00 20.39
CA LYS A 45 -16.67 -3.71 21.73
C LYS A 45 -16.18 -4.70 22.81
N THR A 46 -15.64 -5.84 22.39
CA THR A 46 -15.11 -6.89 23.28
C THR A 46 -13.59 -6.92 23.17
N PRO A 47 -12.85 -6.97 24.31
CA PRO A 47 -11.40 -6.97 24.29
C PRO A 47 -10.82 -8.19 23.55
N SER A 48 -10.19 -7.99 22.41
CA SER A 48 -9.48 -9.01 21.63
C SER A 48 -7.99 -8.69 21.45
N PHE A 49 -7.53 -7.53 21.91
CA PHE A 49 -6.15 -7.09 21.81
C PHE A 49 -5.38 -7.49 23.06
N SER A 50 -4.35 -8.30 22.90
CA SER A 50 -3.49 -8.83 23.95
C SER A 50 -2.08 -8.24 23.88
N VAL A 51 -1.52 -7.86 25.01
CA VAL A 51 -0.13 -7.40 25.17
C VAL A 51 0.58 -8.30 26.15
N ASN A 52 1.67 -8.93 25.73
CA ASN A 52 2.53 -9.77 26.56
C ASN A 52 3.81 -9.00 26.92
N PRO A 53 3.96 -8.49 28.16
CA PRO A 53 5.13 -7.71 28.54
C PRO A 53 6.40 -8.59 28.61
N GLY A 54 6.30 -9.85 29.02
CA GLY A 54 7.46 -10.74 29.15
C GLY A 54 8.08 -11.13 27.80
N LYS A 55 7.32 -11.07 26.72
CA LYS A 55 7.79 -11.35 25.36
C LYS A 55 7.89 -10.07 24.49
N SER A 56 7.54 -8.90 25.03
CA SER A 56 7.53 -7.60 24.33
C SER A 56 6.73 -7.62 23.02
N MET A 57 5.59 -8.32 22.99
CA MET A 57 4.75 -8.51 21.81
C MET A 57 3.29 -8.17 22.08
N PHE A 58 2.59 -7.62 21.09
CA PHE A 58 1.14 -7.54 21.08
C PHE A 58 0.54 -8.41 19.98
N TYR A 59 -0.71 -8.83 20.18
CA TYR A 59 -1.49 -9.52 19.15
C TYR A 59 -2.99 -9.25 19.34
N CYS A 60 -3.70 -9.00 18.26
CA CYS A 60 -5.15 -8.85 18.22
C CYS A 60 -5.80 -10.11 17.63
N PHE A 61 -6.67 -10.77 18.38
CA PHE A 61 -7.40 -11.95 17.92
C PHE A 61 -8.57 -11.62 17.00
N GLY A 62 -8.97 -10.32 16.88
CA GLY A 62 -10.03 -9.86 15.98
C GLY A 62 -9.55 -9.53 14.58
N CYS A 63 -8.47 -8.74 14.43
CA CYS A 63 -7.93 -8.35 13.11
C CYS A 63 -6.60 -9.01 12.77
N HIS A 64 -6.10 -9.91 13.63
CA HIS A 64 -4.84 -10.66 13.48
C HIS A 64 -3.57 -9.82 13.36
N GLU A 65 -3.64 -8.53 13.73
CA GLU A 65 -2.47 -7.67 13.80
C GLU A 65 -1.63 -7.99 15.02
N GLY A 66 -0.31 -8.11 14.82
CA GLY A 66 0.61 -8.40 15.91
C GLY A 66 2.03 -7.98 15.58
N GLY A 67 2.88 -7.83 16.60
CA GLY A 67 4.26 -7.45 16.47
C GLY A 67 4.85 -6.85 17.75
N ASP A 68 6.02 -6.22 17.60
CA ASP A 68 6.72 -5.51 18.68
C ASP A 68 6.23 -4.06 18.85
N ILE A 69 6.86 -3.34 19.78
CA ILE A 69 6.50 -1.95 20.07
C ILE A 69 6.73 -1.01 18.89
N PHE A 70 7.73 -1.28 18.05
CA PHE A 70 7.98 -0.45 16.86
C PHE A 70 6.83 -0.60 15.87
N LYS A 71 6.38 -1.83 15.61
CA LYS A 71 5.25 -2.11 14.72
C LYS A 71 3.95 -1.50 15.25
N PHE A 72 3.74 -1.52 16.57
CA PHE A 72 2.61 -0.83 17.19
C PHE A 72 2.62 0.67 16.90
N ILE A 73 3.75 1.35 17.17
CA ILE A 73 3.88 2.79 16.94
C ILE A 73 3.80 3.13 15.45
N MET A 74 4.43 2.35 14.57
CA MET A 74 4.32 2.55 13.13
C MET A 74 2.87 2.56 12.64
N LYS A 75 2.04 1.66 13.19
CA LYS A 75 0.62 1.55 12.82
C LYS A 75 -0.24 2.63 13.45
N ILE A 76 -0.11 2.88 14.75
CA ILE A 76 -0.97 3.85 15.45
C ILE A 76 -0.67 5.30 15.03
N GLU A 77 0.61 5.63 14.83
CA GLU A 77 1.06 6.96 14.40
C GLU A 77 1.16 7.08 12.87
N ASN A 78 0.93 5.97 12.15
CA ASN A 78 1.07 5.88 10.69
C ASN A 78 2.40 6.48 10.20
N CYS A 79 3.50 6.01 10.75
CA CYS A 79 4.84 6.53 10.51
C CYS A 79 5.83 5.43 10.07
N SER A 80 7.01 5.83 9.56
CA SER A 80 8.05 4.86 9.20
C SER A 80 8.72 4.27 10.45
N PHE A 81 9.40 3.11 10.29
CA PHE A 81 10.20 2.51 11.37
C PHE A 81 11.20 3.50 11.98
N MET A 82 11.88 4.31 11.16
CA MET A 82 12.82 5.32 11.65
C MET A 82 12.14 6.44 12.44
N ASP A 83 10.91 6.81 12.06
CA ASP A 83 10.15 7.83 12.78
C ASP A 83 9.64 7.25 14.12
N ALA A 84 9.16 5.99 14.13
CA ALA A 84 8.77 5.27 15.34
C ALA A 84 9.95 5.13 16.32
N LEU A 85 11.11 4.73 15.81
CA LEU A 85 12.34 4.60 16.60
C LEU A 85 12.76 5.94 17.23
N LYS A 86 12.70 7.05 16.46
CA LYS A 86 13.00 8.40 16.96
C LYS A 86 11.99 8.89 18.00
N LEU A 87 10.71 8.58 17.80
CA LEU A 87 9.64 8.94 18.73
C LEU A 87 9.85 8.25 20.08
N LEU A 88 10.12 6.94 20.06
CA LEU A 88 10.41 6.18 21.26
C LEU A 88 11.71 6.64 21.94
N ALA A 89 12.79 6.84 21.17
CA ALA A 89 14.05 7.36 21.70
C ALA A 89 13.87 8.74 22.39
N GLY A 90 13.11 9.64 21.77
CA GLY A 90 12.78 10.93 22.34
C GLY A 90 11.96 10.84 23.63
N ARG A 91 10.98 9.90 23.71
CA ARG A 91 10.17 9.69 24.91
C ARG A 91 10.99 9.22 26.11
N TYR A 92 12.00 8.39 25.87
CA TYR A 92 12.86 7.84 26.93
C TYR A 92 14.20 8.57 27.08
N GLY A 93 14.41 9.69 26.39
CA GLY A 93 15.63 10.48 26.48
C GLY A 93 16.90 9.78 25.99
N ILE A 94 16.72 8.76 25.10
CA ILE A 94 17.85 8.02 24.52
C ILE A 94 18.46 8.83 23.39
N PRO A 95 19.77 9.17 23.47
CA PRO A 95 20.41 9.97 22.42
C PRO A 95 20.43 9.18 21.11
N ILE A 96 19.92 9.80 20.05
CA ILE A 96 19.95 9.22 18.71
C ILE A 96 21.39 9.28 18.20
N PRO A 97 22.03 8.14 17.83
CA PRO A 97 23.37 8.16 17.28
C PRO A 97 23.41 9.05 16.04
N GLU A 98 24.18 10.09 16.06
CA GLU A 98 24.42 10.89 14.87
C GLU A 98 25.18 10.03 13.86
N LYS A 99 24.48 9.60 12.81
CA LYS A 99 25.14 8.97 11.67
C LYS A 99 26.17 9.97 11.15
N GLN A 100 27.45 9.68 11.28
CA GLN A 100 28.48 10.50 10.64
C GLN A 100 28.19 10.51 9.14
N LYS A 101 27.60 11.62 8.67
CA LYS A 101 27.30 11.81 7.26
C LYS A 101 28.60 11.96 6.48
N THR A 102 28.68 11.29 5.37
CA THR A 102 29.81 11.51 4.45
C THR A 102 29.80 12.94 3.93
N ALA A 103 30.94 13.45 3.53
CA ALA A 103 31.04 14.78 2.93
C ALA A 103 30.08 14.95 1.71
N ALA A 104 29.86 13.88 0.94
CA ALA A 104 28.92 13.85 -0.17
C ALA A 104 27.45 13.95 0.31
N GLU A 105 27.06 13.26 1.39
CA GLU A 105 25.73 13.35 1.97
C GLU A 105 25.45 14.76 2.53
N ILE A 106 26.42 15.34 3.21
CA ILE A 106 26.35 16.73 3.73
C ILE A 106 26.18 17.73 2.57
N ALA A 107 26.97 17.60 1.51
CA ALA A 107 26.88 18.47 0.34
C ALA A 107 25.52 18.34 -0.34
N ARG A 108 24.99 17.11 -0.46
CA ARG A 108 23.67 16.84 -1.03
C ARG A 108 22.54 17.43 -0.20
N GLU A 109 22.59 17.32 1.13
CA GLU A 109 21.60 17.93 2.02
C GLU A 109 21.64 19.46 1.93
N LYS A 110 22.82 20.05 1.94
CA LYS A 110 23.01 21.49 1.77
C LYS A 110 22.45 21.99 0.44
N GLN A 111 22.67 21.26 -0.64
CA GLN A 111 22.10 21.57 -1.95
C GLN A 111 20.58 21.49 -1.93
N ARG A 112 20.01 20.44 -1.35
CA ARG A 112 18.56 20.27 -1.20
C ARG A 112 17.95 21.45 -0.43
N ASP A 113 18.53 21.79 0.71
CA ASP A 113 18.01 22.85 1.57
C ASP A 113 18.11 24.23 0.89
N SER A 114 19.17 24.45 0.11
CA SER A 114 19.30 25.64 -0.73
C SER A 114 18.20 25.73 -1.80
N ILE A 115 17.84 24.60 -2.43
CA ILE A 115 16.75 24.52 -3.42
C ILE A 115 15.40 24.80 -2.76
N TYR A 116 15.12 24.20 -1.60
CA TYR A 116 13.85 24.47 -0.88
C TYR A 116 13.75 25.95 -0.46
N SER A 117 14.83 26.55 0.04
CA SER A 117 14.88 27.98 0.33
C SER A 117 14.62 28.84 -0.88
N ALA A 118 15.21 28.49 -2.03
CA ALA A 118 15.01 29.21 -3.29
C ALA A 118 13.55 29.10 -3.77
N ASN A 119 12.92 27.91 -3.66
CA ASN A 119 11.51 27.72 -4.00
C ASN A 119 10.57 28.54 -3.09
N GLU A 120 10.84 28.58 -1.77
CA GLU A 120 10.07 29.42 -0.85
C GLU A 120 10.19 30.92 -1.17
N LEU A 121 11.40 31.40 -1.47
CA LEU A 121 11.62 32.79 -1.88
C LEU A 121 10.93 33.10 -3.22
N ALA A 122 10.99 32.17 -4.18
CA ALA A 122 10.30 32.30 -5.45
C ALA A 122 8.79 32.33 -5.29
N SER A 123 8.23 31.47 -4.45
CA SER A 123 6.80 31.47 -4.15
C SER A 123 6.34 32.81 -3.57
N LYS A 124 7.07 33.34 -2.58
CA LYS A 124 6.77 34.66 -1.99
C LYS A 124 6.86 35.78 -3.04
N PHE A 125 7.83 35.71 -3.95
CA PHE A 125 7.96 36.66 -5.05
C PHE A 125 6.74 36.57 -5.99
N PHE A 126 6.35 35.39 -6.46
CA PHE A 126 5.21 35.22 -7.34
C PHE A 126 3.88 35.63 -6.68
N GLN A 127 3.69 35.32 -5.39
CA GLN A 127 2.52 35.77 -4.64
C GLN A 127 2.47 37.32 -4.53
N ALA A 128 3.62 37.96 -4.27
CA ALA A 128 3.70 39.41 -4.24
C ALA A 128 3.39 40.03 -5.62
N CYS A 129 3.89 39.42 -6.71
CA CYS A 129 3.56 39.86 -8.06
C CYS A 129 2.06 39.77 -8.36
N LEU A 130 1.38 38.71 -7.87
CA LEU A 130 -0.06 38.53 -8.05
C LEU A 130 -0.88 39.53 -7.25
N THR A 131 -0.54 39.75 -5.97
CA THR A 131 -1.44 40.40 -5.01
C THR A 131 -1.07 41.85 -4.68
N LYS A 132 0.18 42.26 -4.95
CA LYS A 132 0.71 43.58 -4.54
C LYS A 132 1.15 44.45 -5.72
N THR A 133 0.94 44.01 -6.95
CA THR A 133 1.30 44.82 -8.15
C THR A 133 0.16 44.83 -9.13
N ALA A 134 0.04 45.92 -9.92
CA ALA A 134 -0.93 46.03 -10.99
C ALA A 134 -0.73 44.97 -12.09
N TYR A 135 0.46 44.43 -12.24
CA TYR A 135 0.75 43.33 -13.17
C TYR A 135 0.00 42.04 -12.87
N GLY A 136 -0.46 41.85 -11.63
CA GLY A 136 -1.24 40.69 -11.22
C GLY A 136 -2.72 40.76 -11.56
N GLU A 137 -3.28 41.92 -11.89
CA GLU A 137 -4.71 42.12 -12.15
C GLU A 137 -5.29 41.15 -13.21
N PRO A 138 -4.65 40.91 -14.37
CA PRO A 138 -5.17 39.96 -15.36
C PRO A 138 -5.25 38.53 -14.83
N ALA A 139 -4.27 38.15 -14.00
CA ALA A 139 -4.23 36.83 -13.38
C ALA A 139 -5.30 36.68 -12.29
N LEU A 140 -5.52 37.74 -11.48
CA LEU A 140 -6.61 37.78 -10.49
C LEU A 140 -7.99 37.72 -11.16
N ALA A 141 -8.19 38.47 -12.25
CA ALA A 141 -9.44 38.42 -13.03
C ALA A 141 -9.69 37.03 -13.61
N TYR A 142 -8.65 36.37 -14.14
CA TYR A 142 -8.73 35.01 -14.63
C TYR A 142 -9.12 34.01 -13.52
N LEU A 143 -8.51 34.10 -12.34
CA LEU A 143 -8.81 33.22 -11.19
C LEU A 143 -10.22 33.49 -10.66
N ALA A 144 -10.62 34.75 -10.55
CA ALA A 144 -11.98 35.14 -10.14
C ALA A 144 -13.05 34.62 -11.11
N GLY A 145 -12.80 34.69 -12.42
CA GLY A 145 -13.67 34.13 -13.46
C GLY A 145 -13.83 32.59 -13.37
N ARG A 146 -12.93 31.91 -12.64
CA ARG A 146 -13.02 30.48 -12.32
C ARG A 146 -13.58 30.21 -10.93
N GLY A 147 -14.07 31.20 -10.20
CA GLY A 147 -14.58 31.05 -8.86
C GLY A 147 -13.49 30.83 -7.78
N ILE A 148 -12.21 31.07 -8.12
CA ILE A 148 -11.09 30.89 -7.20
C ILE A 148 -10.90 32.17 -6.40
N GLY A 149 -11.40 32.16 -5.16
CA GLY A 149 -11.37 33.28 -4.22
C GLY A 149 -10.01 33.48 -3.52
N LYS A 150 -9.89 34.58 -2.77
CA LYS A 150 -8.65 34.96 -2.06
C LYS A 150 -8.17 33.90 -1.09
N GLU A 151 -9.05 33.19 -0.41
CA GLU A 151 -8.71 32.14 0.55
C GLU A 151 -8.04 30.94 -0.15
N ILE A 152 -8.58 30.52 -1.27
CA ILE A 152 -7.99 29.45 -2.09
C ILE A 152 -6.65 29.87 -2.68
N ILE A 153 -6.54 31.11 -3.19
CA ILE A 153 -5.29 31.68 -3.70
C ILE A 153 -4.21 31.62 -2.60
N ALA A 154 -4.54 32.03 -1.39
CA ALA A 154 -3.63 32.01 -0.25
C ALA A 154 -3.30 30.58 0.19
N GLY A 155 -4.30 29.68 0.31
CA GLY A 155 -4.13 28.30 0.75
C GLY A 155 -3.20 27.50 -0.18
N PHE A 156 -3.39 27.62 -1.50
CA PHE A 156 -2.52 26.98 -2.48
C PHE A 156 -1.23 27.77 -2.74
N GLY A 157 -1.13 29.04 -2.30
CA GLY A 157 0.02 29.90 -2.52
C GLY A 157 0.18 30.33 -3.97
N ILE A 158 -0.95 30.48 -4.70
CA ILE A 158 -0.95 30.85 -6.12
C ILE A 158 -0.28 32.21 -6.30
N GLY A 159 0.51 32.35 -7.35
CA GLY A 159 1.25 33.56 -7.70
C GLY A 159 1.17 33.89 -9.18
N TYR A 160 1.92 34.90 -9.58
CA TYR A 160 2.05 35.31 -10.98
C TYR A 160 3.50 35.59 -11.35
N ALA A 161 3.95 35.02 -12.44
CA ALA A 161 5.25 35.30 -13.02
C ALA A 161 5.10 36.43 -14.05
N LEU A 162 5.83 37.52 -13.83
CA LEU A 162 5.81 38.69 -14.68
C LEU A 162 6.23 38.34 -16.10
N ASN A 163 5.75 39.11 -17.09
CA ASN A 163 6.22 39.03 -18.46
C ASN A 163 7.59 39.75 -18.60
N ASN A 164 8.60 39.17 -17.95
CA ASN A 164 9.96 39.71 -17.92
C ASN A 164 10.97 38.56 -17.87
N PHE A 165 12.11 38.75 -18.53
CA PHE A 165 13.11 37.68 -18.67
C PHE A 165 13.95 37.43 -17.42
N THR A 166 14.09 38.42 -16.54
CA THR A 166 15.04 38.34 -15.41
C THR A 166 14.46 38.83 -14.08
N ALA A 167 13.15 39.05 -14.01
CA ALA A 167 12.51 39.62 -12.81
C ALA A 167 12.73 38.76 -11.55
N LEU A 168 12.52 37.45 -11.63
CA LEU A 168 12.74 36.51 -10.53
C LEU A 168 14.24 36.42 -10.21
N VAL A 169 15.08 36.11 -11.21
CA VAL A 169 16.53 35.98 -11.03
C VAL A 169 17.13 37.22 -10.36
N SER A 170 16.80 38.41 -10.90
CA SER A 170 17.30 39.68 -10.34
C SER A 170 16.80 39.96 -8.92
N SER A 171 15.53 39.67 -8.65
CA SER A 171 14.94 39.84 -7.31
C SER A 171 15.56 38.93 -6.28
N LEU A 172 15.79 37.65 -6.61
CA LEU A 172 16.33 36.66 -5.70
C LEU A 172 17.85 36.81 -5.52
N ALA A 173 18.57 37.26 -6.57
CA ALA A 173 19.98 37.62 -6.46
C ALA A 173 20.23 38.72 -5.42
N LYS A 174 19.37 39.74 -5.38
CA LYS A 174 19.41 40.80 -4.33
C LYS A 174 19.19 40.27 -2.91
N ARG A 175 18.61 39.07 -2.77
CA ARG A 175 18.39 38.38 -1.49
C ARG A 175 19.44 37.31 -1.21
N GLY A 176 20.55 37.29 -1.96
CA GLY A 176 21.67 36.36 -1.79
C GLY A 176 21.47 34.97 -2.41
N CYS A 177 20.39 34.75 -3.17
CA CYS A 177 20.19 33.47 -3.86
C CYS A 177 21.03 33.42 -5.15
N GLN A 178 21.93 32.46 -5.24
CA GLN A 178 22.79 32.29 -6.41
C GLN A 178 21.99 31.78 -7.62
N PRO A 179 22.25 32.29 -8.84
CA PRO A 179 21.54 31.87 -10.05
C PRO A 179 21.65 30.36 -10.34
N GLN A 180 22.76 29.73 -9.99
CA GLN A 180 22.96 28.28 -10.14
C GLN A 180 21.98 27.45 -9.27
N VAL A 181 21.61 27.98 -8.10
CA VAL A 181 20.59 27.34 -7.25
C VAL A 181 19.21 27.45 -7.88
N LEU A 182 18.90 28.60 -8.51
CA LEU A 182 17.64 28.79 -9.25
C LEU A 182 17.56 27.88 -10.49
N GLU A 183 18.69 27.65 -11.18
CA GLU A 183 18.77 26.70 -12.28
C GLU A 183 18.53 25.27 -11.79
N ALA A 184 19.19 24.85 -10.70
CA ALA A 184 19.00 23.55 -10.09
C ALA A 184 17.58 23.33 -9.55
N ALA A 185 16.91 24.41 -9.12
CA ALA A 185 15.50 24.42 -8.73
C ALA A 185 14.53 24.40 -9.94
N GLY A 186 15.04 24.55 -11.16
CA GLY A 186 14.22 24.63 -12.36
C GLY A 186 13.45 25.95 -12.54
N LEU A 187 13.83 26.98 -11.81
CA LEU A 187 13.24 28.33 -11.86
C LEU A 187 13.89 29.22 -12.93
N ALA A 188 15.17 29.00 -13.18
CA ALA A 188 15.94 29.73 -14.19
C ALA A 188 16.57 28.79 -15.21
N ALA A 189 17.04 29.33 -16.31
CA ALA A 189 17.88 28.62 -17.25
C ALA A 189 19.03 29.55 -17.72
N ARG A 190 20.14 28.94 -18.14
CA ARG A 190 21.31 29.66 -18.65
C ARG A 190 21.14 29.97 -20.14
N GLY A 191 21.20 31.22 -20.50
CA GLY A 191 21.21 31.72 -21.88
C GLY A 191 22.60 32.23 -22.31
N ARG A 192 22.69 32.88 -23.47
CA ARG A 192 23.92 33.48 -23.98
C ARG A 192 24.38 34.66 -23.12
N ASP A 193 23.43 35.47 -22.64
CA ASP A 193 23.69 36.71 -21.90
C ASP A 193 23.51 36.56 -20.39
N GLY A 194 23.47 35.34 -19.88
CA GLY A 194 23.29 35.06 -18.47
C GLY A 194 22.07 34.20 -18.16
N TYR A 195 21.59 34.28 -16.91
CA TYR A 195 20.43 33.52 -16.49
C TYR A 195 19.12 34.26 -16.75
N TYR A 196 18.08 33.50 -17.16
CA TYR A 196 16.73 34.02 -17.40
C TYR A 196 15.67 33.20 -16.72
N ASP A 197 14.51 33.82 -16.43
CA ASP A 197 13.37 33.22 -15.75
C ASP A 197 12.68 32.20 -16.68
N LYS A 198 12.47 30.96 -16.18
CA LYS A 198 11.75 29.93 -16.96
C LYS A 198 10.25 30.20 -17.03
N PHE A 199 9.68 30.72 -15.95
CA PHE A 199 8.28 31.08 -15.91
C PHE A 199 8.10 32.55 -16.21
N ARG A 200 7.31 32.88 -17.24
CA ARG A 200 7.01 34.26 -17.68
C ARG A 200 5.56 34.34 -18.14
N ASN A 201 4.85 35.40 -17.78
CA ASN A 201 3.46 35.65 -18.16
C ASN A 201 2.54 34.45 -17.83
N ARG A 202 2.67 33.92 -16.60
CA ARG A 202 1.94 32.71 -16.18
C ARG A 202 1.39 32.86 -14.77
N VAL A 203 0.18 32.34 -14.54
CA VAL A 203 -0.28 31.98 -13.19
C VAL A 203 0.61 30.87 -12.68
N ILE A 204 1.20 31.05 -11.51
CA ILE A 204 2.13 30.12 -10.89
C ILE A 204 1.43 29.37 -9.75
N ILE A 205 1.54 28.05 -9.78
CA ILE A 205 0.96 27.13 -8.83
C ILE A 205 2.11 26.36 -8.17
N PRO A 206 2.41 26.61 -6.87
CA PRO A 206 3.42 25.84 -6.16
C PRO A 206 3.03 24.37 -6.03
N ILE A 207 4.00 23.47 -6.27
CA ILE A 207 3.83 22.05 -6.08
C ILE A 207 4.56 21.67 -4.78
N ARG A 208 3.81 21.08 -3.83
CA ARG A 208 4.34 20.70 -2.52
C ARG A 208 4.44 19.20 -2.36
N ASP A 209 5.39 18.77 -1.56
CA ASP A 209 5.43 17.39 -1.08
C ASP A 209 4.40 17.18 0.07
N ALA A 210 4.22 15.94 0.51
CA ALA A 210 3.28 15.59 1.60
C ALA A 210 3.61 16.27 2.95
N ARG A 211 4.78 16.91 3.10
CA ARG A 211 5.19 17.70 4.27
C ARG A 211 4.96 19.21 4.07
N GLY A 212 4.33 19.62 2.97
CA GLY A 212 4.07 21.02 2.64
C GLY A 212 5.24 21.81 2.07
N ARG A 213 6.42 21.19 1.81
CA ARG A 213 7.60 21.89 1.26
C ARG A 213 7.44 22.07 -0.24
N ILE A 214 7.75 23.26 -0.75
CA ILE A 214 7.66 23.55 -2.19
C ILE A 214 8.83 22.86 -2.91
N VAL A 215 8.50 21.90 -3.77
CA VAL A 215 9.45 21.09 -4.53
C VAL A 215 9.55 21.51 -6.01
N GLY A 216 8.58 22.30 -6.50
CA GLY A 216 8.53 22.80 -7.86
C GLY A 216 7.31 23.69 -8.10
N PHE A 217 7.07 24.03 -9.36
CA PHE A 217 6.00 24.92 -9.77
C PHE A 217 5.35 24.43 -11.07
N GLY A 218 4.05 24.65 -11.18
CA GLY A 218 3.29 24.64 -12.41
C GLY A 218 3.02 26.08 -12.86
N GLY A 219 3.07 26.36 -14.15
CA GLY A 219 2.77 27.67 -14.71
C GLY A 219 1.75 27.57 -15.83
N ARG A 220 0.59 28.23 -15.71
CA ARG A 220 -0.45 28.30 -16.74
C ARG A 220 -0.43 29.65 -17.43
N VAL A 221 -0.42 29.67 -18.78
CA VAL A 221 -0.53 30.90 -19.55
C VAL A 221 -1.91 31.54 -19.42
N LEU A 222 -1.96 32.86 -19.53
CA LEU A 222 -3.22 33.64 -19.57
C LEU A 222 -3.69 33.92 -21.01
N ASP A 223 -2.83 33.67 -21.97
CA ASP A 223 -3.06 33.87 -23.42
C ASP A 223 -3.05 32.51 -24.16
N ASN A 224 -3.03 32.54 -25.49
CA ASN A 224 -2.98 31.36 -26.35
C ASN A 224 -1.56 30.83 -26.60
N SER A 225 -0.56 31.31 -25.85
CA SER A 225 0.82 30.85 -26.04
C SER A 225 0.99 29.37 -25.61
N THR A 226 1.93 28.70 -26.27
CA THR A 226 2.22 27.27 -26.00
C THR A 226 3.57 27.12 -25.29
N PRO A 227 3.70 26.14 -24.40
CA PRO A 227 2.69 25.19 -23.91
C PRO A 227 1.71 25.84 -22.92
N LYS A 228 0.42 25.42 -22.96
CA LYS A 228 -0.62 25.90 -22.05
C LYS A 228 -0.22 25.76 -20.58
N TYR A 229 0.39 24.63 -20.23
CA TYR A 229 1.00 24.37 -18.92
C TYR A 229 2.49 24.12 -19.05
N LEU A 230 3.27 24.75 -18.19
CA LEU A 230 4.71 24.52 -18.03
C LEU A 230 4.96 24.07 -16.60
N ASN A 231 5.61 22.93 -16.40
CA ASN A 231 6.01 22.46 -15.09
C ASN A 231 7.53 22.60 -14.91
N THR A 232 7.96 22.68 -13.64
CA THR A 232 9.36 22.42 -13.30
C THR A 232 9.80 21.10 -13.94
N ALA A 233 10.95 21.08 -14.56
CA ALA A 233 11.52 19.87 -15.16
C ALA A 233 11.82 18.84 -14.06
N GLU A 234 11.81 17.55 -14.42
CA GLU A 234 12.23 16.48 -13.51
C GLU A 234 13.64 16.76 -12.96
N THR A 235 13.80 16.70 -11.66
CA THR A 235 15.07 16.88 -10.96
C THR A 235 15.23 15.78 -9.92
N GLN A 236 16.40 15.72 -9.30
CA GLN A 236 16.61 14.83 -8.15
C GLN A 236 15.62 15.10 -6.99
N TRP A 237 15.06 16.30 -6.90
CA TRP A 237 14.18 16.76 -5.81
C TRP A 237 12.71 16.91 -6.22
N PHE A 238 12.44 16.87 -7.53
CA PHE A 238 11.12 16.98 -8.10
C PHE A 238 10.85 15.82 -9.08
N ASN A 239 9.99 14.90 -8.67
CA ASN A 239 9.57 13.76 -9.49
C ASN A 239 8.04 13.62 -9.44
N LYS A 240 7.36 13.94 -10.55
CA LYS A 240 5.90 13.91 -10.64
C LYS A 240 5.30 12.55 -10.36
N ARG A 241 6.01 11.46 -10.70
CA ARG A 241 5.53 10.08 -10.47
C ARG A 241 5.41 9.74 -8.98
N ARG A 242 6.04 10.51 -8.10
CA ARG A 242 6.04 10.31 -6.62
C ARG A 242 5.24 11.37 -5.87
N LEU A 243 4.62 12.30 -6.59
CA LEU A 243 3.92 13.44 -6.01
C LEU A 243 2.46 13.42 -6.45
N LEU A 244 1.58 13.89 -5.58
CA LEU A 244 0.20 14.23 -5.88
C LEU A 244 0.00 15.69 -5.52
N PHE A 245 -0.45 16.50 -6.44
CA PHE A 245 -0.74 17.91 -6.20
C PHE A 245 -1.89 18.06 -5.19
N GLY A 246 -1.74 18.96 -4.25
CA GLY A 246 -2.76 19.24 -3.22
C GLY A 246 -2.79 18.22 -2.09
N LEU A 247 -1.89 17.21 -2.06
CA LEU A 247 -1.90 16.17 -1.02
C LEU A 247 -1.62 16.75 0.37
N ASP A 248 -0.74 17.73 0.50
CA ASP A 248 -0.45 18.41 1.76
C ASP A 248 -1.70 19.07 2.38
N ILE A 249 -2.58 19.62 1.53
CA ILE A 249 -3.84 20.25 1.92
C ILE A 249 -4.92 19.17 2.19
N ALA A 250 -5.04 18.18 1.30
CA ALA A 250 -6.08 17.15 1.34
C ALA A 250 -5.85 16.07 2.40
N LEU A 251 -4.62 15.91 2.93
CA LEU A 251 -4.20 14.81 3.78
C LEU A 251 -5.14 14.54 4.96
N LYS A 252 -5.55 15.60 5.68
CA LYS A 252 -6.43 15.50 6.85
C LYS A 252 -7.83 15.00 6.46
N ALA A 253 -8.37 15.52 5.36
CA ALA A 253 -9.70 15.15 4.86
C ALA A 253 -9.71 13.71 4.31
N ILE A 254 -8.66 13.31 3.58
CA ILE A 254 -8.49 11.94 3.09
C ILE A 254 -8.46 10.95 4.26
N ARG A 255 -7.63 11.17 5.27
CA ARG A 255 -7.55 10.30 6.45
C ARG A 255 -8.87 10.22 7.22
N LYS A 256 -9.58 11.34 7.36
CA LYS A 256 -10.87 11.39 8.07
C LYS A 256 -11.97 10.64 7.34
N SER A 257 -12.00 10.72 6.00
CA SER A 257 -13.03 10.07 5.18
C SER A 257 -12.67 8.66 4.72
N GLY A 258 -11.40 8.25 4.84
CA GLY A 258 -10.86 7.02 4.22
C GLY A 258 -10.87 7.05 2.68
N ARG A 259 -11.09 8.22 2.08
CA ARG A 259 -11.38 8.36 0.64
C ARG A 259 -10.60 9.51 0.01
N ALA A 260 -9.97 9.26 -1.17
CA ALA A 260 -9.34 10.28 -1.98
C ALA A 260 -10.05 10.43 -3.33
N VAL A 261 -10.19 11.66 -3.82
CA VAL A 261 -10.63 11.96 -5.18
C VAL A 261 -9.41 12.38 -5.99
N VAL A 262 -9.17 11.72 -7.13
CA VAL A 262 -8.01 11.98 -8.00
C VAL A 262 -8.48 12.53 -9.33
N VAL A 263 -7.98 13.72 -9.69
CA VAL A 263 -8.23 14.40 -10.96
C VAL A 263 -6.94 14.52 -11.77
N GLU A 264 -7.03 14.98 -13.04
CA GLU A 264 -5.86 15.05 -13.92
C GLU A 264 -5.00 16.29 -13.64
N GLY A 265 -5.61 17.47 -13.54
CA GLY A 265 -4.95 18.74 -13.53
C GLY A 265 -5.00 19.51 -12.22
N TYR A 266 -4.12 20.52 -12.11
CA TYR A 266 -4.12 21.41 -10.94
C TYR A 266 -5.40 22.22 -10.83
N MET A 267 -5.94 22.68 -11.99
CA MET A 267 -7.11 23.55 -11.99
C MET A 267 -8.34 22.80 -11.52
N ASP A 268 -8.48 21.55 -11.94
CA ASP A 268 -9.57 20.67 -11.47
C ASP A 268 -9.52 20.51 -9.95
N ALA A 269 -8.34 20.20 -9.41
CA ALA A 269 -8.16 20.08 -7.97
C ALA A 269 -8.45 21.40 -7.25
N ILE A 270 -7.90 22.54 -7.72
CA ILE A 270 -8.10 23.84 -7.09
C ILE A 270 -9.58 24.26 -7.14
N SER A 271 -10.28 24.04 -8.25
CA SER A 271 -11.70 24.38 -8.40
C SER A 271 -12.58 23.51 -7.53
N LEU A 272 -12.27 22.23 -7.39
CA LEU A 272 -12.99 21.33 -6.49
C LEU A 272 -12.75 21.70 -5.01
N HIS A 273 -11.53 22.08 -4.63
CA HIS A 273 -11.29 22.64 -3.29
C HIS A 273 -12.04 23.95 -3.06
N ALA A 274 -12.11 24.83 -4.07
CA ALA A 274 -12.91 26.05 -4.00
C ALA A 274 -14.40 25.77 -3.82
N ALA A 275 -14.88 24.64 -4.34
CA ALA A 275 -16.25 24.17 -4.17
C ALA A 275 -16.48 23.39 -2.86
N GLY A 276 -15.46 23.18 -2.01
CA GLY A 276 -15.58 22.53 -0.70
C GLY A 276 -15.28 21.03 -0.68
N PHE A 277 -14.63 20.48 -1.70
CA PHE A 277 -14.16 19.10 -1.72
C PHE A 277 -12.72 19.01 -1.23
N ASP A 278 -12.52 18.83 0.07
CA ASP A 278 -11.20 18.92 0.72
C ASP A 278 -10.30 17.69 0.52
N ASN A 279 -10.83 16.58 -0.01
CA ASN A 279 -10.10 15.33 -0.20
C ASN A 279 -9.63 15.08 -1.64
N VAL A 280 -9.46 16.14 -2.42
CA VAL A 280 -9.10 16.10 -3.84
C VAL A 280 -7.59 16.29 -4.03
N VAL A 281 -6.99 15.47 -4.92
CA VAL A 281 -5.59 15.55 -5.34
C VAL A 281 -5.49 15.40 -6.86
N ALA A 282 -4.35 15.82 -7.47
CA ALA A 282 -4.16 15.67 -8.91
C ALA A 282 -2.84 14.98 -9.29
N SER A 283 -2.84 14.26 -10.44
CA SER A 283 -1.68 13.56 -11.01
C SER A 283 -0.73 14.44 -11.84
N MET A 284 -1.09 15.69 -12.11
CA MET A 284 -0.27 16.74 -12.74
C MET A 284 0.14 16.49 -14.21
N GLY A 285 -0.78 15.97 -15.02
CA GLY A 285 -0.54 15.76 -16.46
C GLY A 285 0.46 14.63 -16.76
N THR A 286 0.61 13.70 -15.86
CA THR A 286 1.28 12.40 -16.07
C THR A 286 0.30 11.27 -15.81
N ALA A 287 0.50 10.12 -16.46
CA ALA A 287 -0.27 8.93 -16.12
C ALA A 287 -0.08 8.60 -14.63
N PHE A 288 -1.16 8.19 -13.97
CA PHE A 288 -1.13 7.75 -12.57
C PHE A 288 -0.13 6.61 -12.39
N SER A 289 0.70 6.68 -11.36
CA SER A 289 1.85 5.78 -11.15
C SER A 289 1.63 4.80 -10.00
N GLN A 290 2.42 3.73 -9.96
CA GLN A 290 2.43 2.80 -8.84
C GLN A 290 2.89 3.46 -7.54
N GLU A 291 3.82 4.43 -7.61
CA GLU A 291 4.29 5.18 -6.46
C GLU A 291 3.19 6.06 -5.87
N GLN A 292 2.37 6.68 -6.72
CA GLN A 292 1.20 7.46 -6.29
C GLN A 292 0.13 6.56 -5.69
N ALA A 293 -0.11 5.37 -6.25
CA ALA A 293 -1.04 4.39 -5.70
C ALA A 293 -0.60 3.92 -4.30
N LYS A 294 0.68 3.55 -4.13
CA LYS A 294 1.25 3.18 -2.82
C LYS A 294 1.20 4.31 -1.80
N LEU A 295 1.31 5.57 -2.26
CA LEU A 295 1.18 6.73 -1.40
C LEU A 295 -0.26 6.87 -0.88
N LEU A 296 -1.27 6.74 -1.77
CA LEU A 296 -2.67 6.81 -1.39
C LEU A 296 -3.12 5.62 -0.55
N GLN A 297 -2.63 4.41 -0.83
CA GLN A 297 -2.96 3.19 -0.08
C GLN A 297 -2.65 3.30 1.43
N ARG A 298 -1.65 4.11 1.79
CA ARG A 298 -1.31 4.39 3.19
C ARG A 298 -2.24 5.42 3.84
N LEU A 299 -3.11 6.08 3.08
CA LEU A 299 -3.88 7.25 3.51
C LEU A 299 -5.39 7.06 3.35
N ALA A 300 -5.82 6.18 2.44
CA ALA A 300 -7.20 5.95 2.08
C ALA A 300 -7.48 4.47 1.78
N ASP A 301 -8.71 4.03 2.04
CA ASP A 301 -9.20 2.71 1.67
C ASP A 301 -9.79 2.69 0.26
N GLU A 302 -10.30 3.85 -0.18
CA GLU A 302 -10.99 4.03 -1.46
C GLU A 302 -10.43 5.24 -2.23
N VAL A 303 -10.30 5.07 -3.55
CA VAL A 303 -9.93 6.15 -4.48
C VAL A 303 -11.01 6.29 -5.54
N ILE A 304 -11.48 7.52 -5.76
CA ILE A 304 -12.41 7.88 -6.82
C ILE A 304 -11.61 8.66 -7.88
N PHE A 305 -11.45 8.10 -9.07
CA PHE A 305 -10.89 8.85 -10.20
C PHE A 305 -12.00 9.63 -10.91
N CYS A 306 -11.76 10.90 -11.13
CA CYS A 306 -12.63 11.79 -11.87
C CYS A 306 -11.80 12.51 -12.94
N TYR A 307 -11.55 11.80 -14.04
CA TYR A 307 -10.76 12.27 -15.17
C TYR A 307 -11.64 12.87 -16.27
N ASP A 308 -11.03 13.51 -17.23
CA ASP A 308 -11.73 14.10 -18.36
C ASP A 308 -12.54 13.01 -19.12
N SER A 309 -13.72 13.36 -19.60
CA SER A 309 -14.62 12.41 -20.27
C SER A 309 -14.21 12.05 -21.69
N ASP A 310 -13.08 12.58 -22.18
CA ASP A 310 -12.56 12.29 -23.53
C ASP A 310 -11.92 10.89 -23.62
N SER A 311 -11.51 10.50 -24.82
CA SER A 311 -10.92 9.19 -25.07
C SER A 311 -9.57 8.99 -24.35
N ALA A 312 -8.82 10.06 -24.09
CA ALA A 312 -7.54 10.01 -23.39
C ALA A 312 -7.77 9.79 -21.88
N GLY A 313 -8.70 10.53 -21.28
CA GLY A 313 -9.07 10.40 -19.88
C GLY A 313 -9.70 9.02 -19.58
N ARG A 314 -10.53 8.46 -20.47
CA ARG A 314 -11.05 7.09 -20.32
C ARG A 314 -9.93 6.04 -20.30
N LYS A 315 -8.96 6.13 -21.24
CA LYS A 315 -7.78 5.24 -21.25
C LYS A 315 -6.91 5.41 -20.00
N ALA A 316 -6.76 6.64 -19.53
CA ALA A 316 -6.06 6.94 -18.28
C ALA A 316 -6.77 6.32 -17.08
N SER A 317 -8.11 6.39 -17.03
CA SER A 317 -8.95 5.76 -15.99
C SER A 317 -8.78 4.24 -15.94
N VAL A 318 -8.84 3.54 -17.09
CA VAL A 318 -8.61 2.08 -17.16
C VAL A 318 -7.24 1.71 -16.58
N ARG A 319 -6.19 2.47 -16.92
CA ARG A 319 -4.84 2.24 -16.38
C ARG A 319 -4.77 2.53 -14.88
N ALA A 320 -5.39 3.61 -14.43
CA ALA A 320 -5.42 3.98 -13.02
C ALA A 320 -6.14 2.94 -12.15
N VAL A 321 -7.24 2.34 -12.65
CA VAL A 321 -7.93 1.21 -11.99
C VAL A 321 -6.97 0.06 -11.76
N SER A 322 -6.26 -0.38 -12.81
CA SER A 322 -5.33 -1.53 -12.71
C SER A 322 -4.23 -1.28 -11.68
N ILE A 323 -3.57 -0.11 -11.75
CA ILE A 323 -2.47 0.26 -10.85
C ILE A 323 -2.94 0.36 -9.39
N SER A 324 -4.12 0.95 -9.16
CA SER A 324 -4.62 1.15 -7.81
C SER A 324 -5.09 -0.15 -7.16
N ARG A 325 -5.72 -1.04 -7.94
CA ARG A 325 -6.12 -2.37 -7.44
C ARG A 325 -4.90 -3.24 -7.12
N GLU A 326 -3.84 -3.19 -7.93
CA GLU A 326 -2.56 -3.85 -7.62
C GLU A 326 -1.94 -3.36 -6.30
N ALA A 327 -2.20 -2.11 -5.93
CA ALA A 327 -1.80 -1.55 -4.64
C ALA A 327 -2.78 -1.87 -3.49
N GLY A 328 -3.89 -2.60 -3.73
CA GLY A 328 -4.86 -2.98 -2.71
C GLY A 328 -5.94 -1.93 -2.41
N LEU A 329 -6.08 -0.88 -3.24
CA LEU A 329 -7.10 0.16 -3.09
C LEU A 329 -8.44 -0.27 -3.68
N LYS A 330 -9.54 0.09 -3.04
CA LYS A 330 -10.87 0.09 -3.67
C LYS A 330 -10.94 1.25 -4.65
N VAL A 331 -11.42 0.98 -5.87
CA VAL A 331 -11.41 1.97 -6.95
C VAL A 331 -12.80 2.19 -7.50
N ARG A 332 -13.16 3.47 -7.62
CA ARG A 332 -14.37 3.91 -8.32
C ARG A 332 -14.01 4.94 -9.38
N ILE A 333 -14.82 5.02 -10.43
CA ILE A 333 -14.69 6.00 -11.52
C ILE A 333 -15.92 6.88 -11.51
N ALA A 334 -15.72 8.19 -11.38
CA ALA A 334 -16.75 9.20 -11.51
C ALA A 334 -16.70 9.78 -12.93
N GLY A 335 -17.73 9.56 -13.72
CA GLY A 335 -17.90 10.19 -15.03
C GLY A 335 -18.61 11.53 -14.90
N VAL A 336 -17.99 12.57 -15.43
CA VAL A 336 -18.63 13.90 -15.50
C VAL A 336 -19.65 13.90 -16.64
N PRO A 337 -20.93 14.23 -16.38
CA PRO A 337 -21.92 14.36 -17.45
C PRO A 337 -21.51 15.41 -18.50
N ASP A 338 -22.05 15.30 -19.72
CA ASP A 338 -21.89 16.26 -20.81
C ASP A 338 -20.46 16.40 -21.37
N GLY A 339 -19.57 15.44 -21.09
CA GLY A 339 -18.22 15.37 -21.69
C GLY A 339 -17.27 16.47 -21.23
N LYS A 340 -17.54 17.11 -20.10
CA LYS A 340 -16.74 18.21 -19.53
C LYS A 340 -15.67 17.72 -18.57
N ASP A 341 -14.72 18.62 -18.27
CA ASP A 341 -13.78 18.40 -17.18
C ASP A 341 -14.41 18.71 -15.80
N PRO A 342 -13.84 18.19 -14.69
CA PRO A 342 -14.38 18.43 -13.35
C PRO A 342 -14.46 19.91 -12.96
N ASP A 343 -13.48 20.75 -13.38
CA ASP A 343 -13.45 22.19 -13.15
C ASP A 343 -14.67 22.89 -13.78
N GLU A 344 -14.90 22.62 -15.09
CA GLU A 344 -16.04 23.25 -15.79
C GLU A 344 -17.37 22.81 -15.20
N TYR A 345 -17.53 21.52 -14.92
CA TYR A 345 -18.76 20.99 -14.39
C TYR A 345 -19.11 21.58 -13.01
N VAL A 346 -18.17 21.59 -12.06
CA VAL A 346 -18.43 22.13 -10.73
C VAL A 346 -18.73 23.63 -10.73
N ARG A 347 -18.10 24.37 -11.63
CA ARG A 347 -18.38 25.82 -11.78
C ARG A 347 -19.77 26.10 -12.35
N GLN A 348 -20.29 25.24 -13.20
CA GLN A 348 -21.60 25.41 -13.83
C GLN A 348 -22.74 24.90 -12.96
N HIS A 349 -22.54 23.79 -12.25
CA HIS A 349 -23.61 23.07 -11.56
C HIS A 349 -23.49 23.12 -10.03
N GLY A 350 -22.35 23.56 -9.50
CA GLY A 350 -22.10 23.74 -8.06
C GLY A 350 -21.77 22.46 -7.31
N HIS A 351 -21.60 22.62 -5.99
CA HIS A 351 -21.20 21.55 -5.06
C HIS A 351 -22.14 20.33 -5.09
N ASP A 352 -23.45 20.54 -4.93
CA ASP A 352 -24.39 19.42 -4.75
C ASP A 352 -24.48 18.52 -5.98
N ALA A 353 -24.42 19.11 -7.19
CA ALA A 353 -24.40 18.35 -8.43
C ALA A 353 -23.13 17.51 -8.55
N PHE A 354 -21.96 18.07 -8.21
CA PHE A 354 -20.71 17.32 -8.25
C PHE A 354 -20.63 16.25 -7.14
N ALA A 355 -21.23 16.50 -5.97
CA ALA A 355 -21.36 15.49 -4.92
C ALA A 355 -22.19 14.27 -5.41
N GLN A 356 -23.25 14.51 -6.21
CA GLN A 356 -24.01 13.42 -6.85
C GLN A 356 -23.16 12.63 -7.87
N VAL A 357 -22.32 13.31 -8.64
CA VAL A 357 -21.37 12.66 -9.57
C VAL A 357 -20.43 11.72 -8.81
N LEU A 358 -19.88 12.17 -7.69
CA LEU A 358 -19.02 11.33 -6.85
C LEU A 358 -19.78 10.17 -6.18
N ALA A 359 -21.02 10.41 -5.75
CA ALA A 359 -21.88 9.38 -5.17
C ALA A 359 -22.27 8.30 -6.20
N ALA A 360 -22.52 8.70 -7.45
CA ALA A 360 -22.84 7.81 -8.56
C ALA A 360 -21.61 7.11 -9.18
N ALA A 361 -20.39 7.36 -8.67
CA ALA A 361 -19.18 6.78 -9.21
C ALA A 361 -19.28 5.25 -9.29
N GLN A 362 -18.91 4.70 -10.45
CA GLN A 362 -19.01 3.29 -10.80
C GLN A 362 -17.82 2.49 -10.23
N ASN A 363 -18.03 1.22 -9.91
CA ASN A 363 -16.92 0.32 -9.56
C ASN A 363 -15.90 0.24 -10.71
N GLY A 364 -14.61 0.21 -10.38
CA GLY A 364 -13.53 0.23 -11.37
C GLY A 364 -13.56 -0.95 -12.35
N ILE A 365 -13.96 -2.15 -11.92
CA ILE A 365 -14.07 -3.31 -12.82
C ILE A 365 -15.27 -3.15 -13.73
N ASP A 366 -16.41 -2.69 -13.22
CA ASP A 366 -17.60 -2.44 -14.05
C ASP A 366 -17.29 -1.40 -15.14
N PHE A 367 -16.54 -0.34 -14.78
CA PHE A 367 -16.04 0.63 -15.75
C PHE A 367 -15.14 -0.04 -16.82
N GLN A 368 -14.23 -0.93 -16.43
CA GLN A 368 -13.39 -1.66 -17.38
C GLN A 368 -14.21 -2.57 -18.31
N ILE A 369 -15.26 -3.22 -17.78
CA ILE A 369 -16.20 -4.00 -18.59
C ILE A 369 -16.86 -3.10 -19.63
N ASP A 370 -17.41 -1.96 -19.22
CA ASP A 370 -18.08 -1.02 -20.12
C ASP A 370 -17.14 -0.49 -21.21
N GLU A 371 -15.91 -0.07 -20.84
CA GLU A 371 -14.91 0.39 -21.81
C GLU A 371 -14.47 -0.71 -22.78
N THR A 372 -14.33 -1.94 -22.30
CA THR A 372 -13.99 -3.07 -23.16
C THR A 372 -15.13 -3.38 -24.15
N ILE A 373 -16.38 -3.32 -23.70
CA ILE A 373 -17.55 -3.49 -24.57
C ILE A 373 -17.61 -2.40 -25.65
N LEU A 374 -17.33 -1.15 -25.28
CA LEU A 374 -17.30 -0.03 -26.22
C LEU A 374 -16.20 -0.14 -27.28
N GLN A 375 -15.06 -0.75 -26.95
CA GLN A 375 -13.92 -0.90 -27.85
C GLN A 375 -14.01 -2.12 -28.77
N ASN A 376 -14.90 -3.09 -28.48
CA ASN A 376 -15.04 -4.33 -29.23
C ASN A 376 -16.39 -4.37 -29.96
N ASN A 377 -16.41 -4.96 -31.16
CA ASN A 377 -17.65 -5.16 -31.90
C ASN A 377 -18.43 -6.38 -31.36
N ILE A 378 -19.19 -6.13 -30.28
CA ILE A 378 -19.97 -7.20 -29.61
C ILE A 378 -21.18 -7.70 -30.41
N ALA A 379 -21.47 -7.15 -31.62
CA ALA A 379 -22.52 -7.64 -32.49
C ALA A 379 -22.16 -9.00 -33.12
N ASN A 380 -20.87 -9.35 -33.19
CA ASN A 380 -20.41 -10.62 -33.70
C ASN A 380 -19.72 -11.47 -32.63
N LEU A 381 -19.61 -12.79 -32.88
CA LEU A 381 -19.03 -13.75 -31.93
C LEU A 381 -17.53 -13.42 -31.62
N ALA A 382 -16.77 -13.07 -32.66
CA ALA A 382 -15.33 -12.77 -32.48
C ALA A 382 -15.09 -11.61 -31.51
N GLY A 383 -15.84 -10.50 -31.67
CA GLY A 383 -15.74 -9.35 -30.75
C GLY A 383 -16.21 -9.68 -29.33
N LYS A 384 -17.19 -10.55 -29.15
CA LYS A 384 -17.59 -11.02 -27.81
C LYS A 384 -16.49 -11.84 -27.14
N VAL A 385 -15.84 -12.75 -27.89
CA VAL A 385 -14.71 -13.57 -27.38
C VAL A 385 -13.52 -12.67 -27.03
N GLU A 386 -13.22 -11.68 -27.87
CA GLU A 386 -12.15 -10.72 -27.61
C GLU A 386 -12.45 -9.88 -26.36
N ALA A 387 -13.67 -9.40 -26.18
CA ALA A 387 -14.08 -8.67 -24.97
C ALA A 387 -13.90 -9.51 -23.70
N VAL A 388 -14.33 -10.79 -23.71
CA VAL A 388 -14.10 -11.70 -22.57
C VAL A 388 -12.60 -11.87 -22.31
N SER A 389 -11.79 -12.12 -23.35
CA SER A 389 -10.35 -12.31 -23.22
C SER A 389 -9.65 -11.07 -22.63
N ASN A 390 -10.09 -9.87 -23.02
CA ASN A 390 -9.54 -8.60 -22.53
C ASN A 390 -9.91 -8.29 -21.07
N ILE A 391 -11.07 -8.78 -20.59
CA ILE A 391 -11.52 -8.57 -19.20
C ILE A 391 -10.98 -9.64 -18.24
N LEU A 392 -10.73 -10.85 -18.67
CA LEU A 392 -10.25 -11.94 -17.81
C LEU A 392 -9.06 -11.55 -16.91
N PRO A 393 -8.00 -10.86 -17.38
CA PRO A 393 -6.88 -10.45 -16.53
C PRO A 393 -7.27 -9.54 -15.35
N PHE A 394 -8.35 -8.76 -15.50
CA PHE A 394 -8.88 -7.89 -14.44
C PHE A 394 -9.72 -8.68 -13.45
N LEU A 395 -10.52 -9.64 -13.92
CA LEU A 395 -11.30 -10.54 -13.06
C LEU A 395 -10.38 -11.42 -12.19
N LEU A 396 -9.24 -11.86 -12.72
CA LEU A 396 -8.23 -12.62 -11.97
C LEU A 396 -7.57 -11.82 -10.84
N LYS A 397 -7.70 -10.50 -10.85
CA LYS A 397 -7.21 -9.59 -9.79
C LYS A 397 -8.29 -9.21 -8.78
N CYS A 398 -9.48 -9.82 -8.82
CA CYS A 398 -10.51 -9.66 -7.80
C CYS A 398 -10.02 -10.20 -6.46
N GLN A 399 -10.46 -9.58 -5.35
CA GLN A 399 -10.02 -9.94 -4.01
C GLN A 399 -10.50 -11.35 -3.61
N ASN A 400 -11.64 -11.77 -4.13
CA ASN A 400 -12.22 -13.09 -3.85
C ASN A 400 -13.11 -13.56 -5.03
N GLU A 401 -13.49 -14.85 -5.00
CA GLU A 401 -14.31 -15.46 -6.04
C GLU A 401 -15.75 -14.90 -6.07
N ILE A 402 -16.27 -14.38 -4.97
CA ILE A 402 -17.62 -13.79 -4.91
C ILE A 402 -17.64 -12.49 -5.72
N GLU A 403 -16.63 -11.63 -5.55
CA GLU A 403 -16.46 -10.41 -6.33
C GLU A 403 -16.30 -10.76 -7.82
N ALA A 404 -15.45 -11.73 -8.15
CA ALA A 404 -15.26 -12.18 -9.54
C ALA A 404 -16.55 -12.72 -10.16
N SER A 405 -17.32 -13.53 -9.43
CA SER A 405 -18.60 -14.09 -9.90
C SER A 405 -19.63 -13.00 -10.19
N GLU A 406 -19.72 -11.96 -9.35
CA GLU A 406 -20.65 -10.86 -9.59
C GLU A 406 -20.31 -10.09 -10.88
N HIS A 407 -19.01 -9.83 -11.12
CA HIS A 407 -18.57 -9.18 -12.35
C HIS A 407 -18.70 -10.09 -13.59
N ILE A 408 -18.47 -11.40 -13.45
CA ILE A 408 -18.74 -12.39 -14.51
C ILE A 408 -20.21 -12.37 -14.89
N ARG A 409 -21.13 -12.36 -13.92
CA ARG A 409 -22.56 -12.28 -14.16
C ARG A 409 -22.94 -11.01 -14.93
N ARG A 410 -22.40 -9.85 -14.53
CA ARG A 410 -22.61 -8.57 -15.25
C ARG A 410 -22.06 -8.60 -16.67
N LEU A 411 -20.85 -9.13 -16.86
CA LEU A 411 -20.25 -9.29 -18.19
C LEU A 411 -21.10 -10.19 -19.07
N ALA A 412 -21.59 -11.33 -18.55
CA ALA A 412 -22.46 -12.28 -19.24
C ALA A 412 -23.77 -11.62 -19.72
N GLN A 413 -24.41 -10.85 -18.83
CA GLN A 413 -25.63 -10.10 -19.16
C GLN A 413 -25.38 -9.07 -20.28
N ARG A 414 -24.29 -8.30 -20.20
CA ARG A 414 -23.94 -7.25 -21.17
C ARG A 414 -23.59 -7.83 -22.54
N LEU A 415 -22.90 -8.95 -22.60
CA LEU A 415 -22.52 -9.63 -23.84
C LEU A 415 -23.61 -10.56 -24.36
N THR A 416 -24.65 -10.83 -23.58
CA THR A 416 -25.68 -11.87 -23.91
C THR A 416 -24.99 -13.21 -24.17
N ILE A 417 -24.19 -13.68 -23.25
CA ILE A 417 -23.48 -14.97 -23.26
C ILE A 417 -23.87 -15.72 -21.98
N ASP A 418 -23.84 -17.04 -22.02
CA ASP A 418 -24.04 -17.86 -20.83
C ASP A 418 -22.96 -17.62 -19.79
N GLU A 419 -23.35 -17.37 -18.52
CA GLU A 419 -22.46 -17.09 -17.41
C GLU A 419 -21.47 -18.24 -17.16
N GLY A 420 -21.95 -19.50 -17.33
CA GLY A 420 -21.14 -20.68 -17.11
C GLY A 420 -19.94 -20.77 -18.05
N LEU A 421 -20.09 -20.31 -19.31
CA LEU A 421 -18.98 -20.27 -20.27
C LEU A 421 -17.89 -19.28 -19.86
N ILE A 422 -18.26 -18.09 -19.40
CA ILE A 422 -17.30 -17.08 -18.93
C ILE A 422 -16.63 -17.56 -17.63
N ALA A 423 -17.40 -18.15 -16.72
CA ALA A 423 -16.88 -18.72 -15.48
C ALA A 423 -15.90 -19.88 -15.74
N GLU A 424 -16.14 -20.68 -16.80
CA GLU A 424 -15.20 -21.75 -17.20
C GLU A 424 -13.89 -21.17 -17.75
N GLU A 425 -13.95 -20.15 -18.61
CA GLU A 425 -12.77 -19.48 -19.13
C GLU A 425 -11.99 -18.76 -18.00
N TYR A 426 -12.68 -18.14 -17.04
CA TYR A 426 -12.07 -17.58 -15.83
C TYR A 426 -11.32 -18.66 -15.03
N ARG A 427 -11.95 -19.82 -14.76
CA ARG A 427 -11.30 -20.94 -14.05
C ARG A 427 -10.11 -21.50 -14.80
N LYS A 428 -10.19 -21.64 -16.14
CA LYS A 428 -9.06 -22.06 -16.99
C LYS A 428 -7.90 -21.05 -16.91
N ALA A 429 -8.21 -19.76 -16.97
CA ALA A 429 -7.21 -18.69 -16.87
C ALA A 429 -6.56 -18.64 -15.47
N ALA A 430 -7.32 -18.81 -14.40
CA ALA A 430 -6.83 -18.90 -13.02
C ALA A 430 -5.85 -20.09 -12.83
N ARG A 431 -6.19 -21.26 -13.39
CA ARG A 431 -5.32 -22.45 -13.36
C ARG A 431 -4.03 -22.26 -14.17
N ARG A 432 -4.07 -21.55 -15.30
CA ARG A 432 -2.89 -21.23 -16.12
C ARG A 432 -1.99 -20.19 -15.45
N GLY A 433 -2.57 -19.19 -14.82
CA GLY A 433 -1.85 -18.16 -14.03
C GLY A 433 -1.13 -18.74 -12.82
N GLY A 434 -1.67 -19.75 -12.16
CA GLY A 434 -1.02 -20.45 -11.04
C GLY A 434 0.24 -21.23 -11.43
N ARG A 435 0.52 -21.42 -12.72
CA ARG A 435 1.74 -22.09 -13.21
C ARG A 435 2.90 -21.13 -13.54
N GLN A 436 2.68 -19.81 -13.57
CA GLN A 436 3.70 -18.81 -13.95
C GLN A 436 3.98 -17.72 -12.91
N GLN A 437 3.37 -17.76 -11.74
CA GLN A 437 3.69 -16.82 -10.65
C GLN A 437 4.12 -17.60 -9.41
N THR A 438 5.41 -17.93 -9.35
CA THR A 438 6.14 -18.05 -8.08
C THR A 438 6.39 -16.64 -7.55
N GLY A 439 5.34 -16.02 -7.03
CA GLY A 439 5.33 -14.69 -6.43
C GLY A 439 4.08 -14.60 -5.55
N GLN A 440 4.29 -14.85 -4.27
CA GLN A 440 3.41 -14.85 -3.11
C GLN A 440 1.98 -14.29 -3.32
N PRO A 441 0.92 -15.08 -3.09
CA PRO A 441 -0.40 -14.56 -2.82
C PRO A 441 -0.43 -14.06 -1.37
N THR A 442 -0.67 -12.77 -1.16
CA THR A 442 -1.23 -12.27 0.08
C THR A 442 -2.65 -12.83 0.19
N VAL A 443 -2.76 -14.02 0.72
CA VAL A 443 -4.02 -14.58 1.21
C VAL A 443 -4.35 -13.85 2.49
N ILE A 444 -5.41 -13.03 2.47
CA ILE A 444 -6.15 -12.73 3.69
C ILE A 444 -6.89 -14.05 4.00
N PRO A 445 -6.59 -14.74 5.09
CA PRO A 445 -7.32 -15.95 5.43
C PRO A 445 -8.73 -15.54 5.87
N GLU A 446 -9.74 -15.93 5.09
CA GLU A 446 -11.05 -16.21 5.69
C GLU A 446 -10.85 -17.22 6.81
N GLU A 447 -11.54 -17.01 7.94
CA GLU A 447 -11.66 -17.94 9.04
C GLU A 447 -12.08 -19.34 8.56
N LYS A 448 -11.11 -20.12 8.14
CA LYS A 448 -11.14 -21.54 8.42
C LYS A 448 -10.54 -21.67 9.81
N SER A 449 -11.32 -22.13 10.78
CA SER A 449 -10.77 -22.67 12.01
C SER A 449 -9.47 -23.37 11.67
N ALA A 450 -8.35 -22.93 12.26
CA ALA A 450 -7.02 -23.43 11.96
C ALA A 450 -7.11 -24.93 11.82
N GLY A 451 -6.76 -25.47 10.65
CA GLY A 451 -6.87 -26.92 10.43
C GLY A 451 -6.08 -27.63 11.51
N ILE A 452 -6.48 -28.83 11.90
CA ILE A 452 -5.83 -29.62 12.97
C ILE A 452 -4.29 -29.68 12.75
N GLY A 453 -3.83 -29.59 11.50
CA GLY A 453 -2.40 -29.52 11.13
C GLY A 453 -1.73 -28.22 11.54
N GLN A 454 -2.32 -27.10 11.22
CA GLN A 454 -1.77 -25.78 11.58
C GLN A 454 -1.71 -25.59 13.10
N GLN A 455 -2.68 -26.13 13.85
CA GLN A 455 -2.63 -26.12 15.31
C GLN A 455 -1.46 -26.94 15.87
N ALA A 456 -1.13 -28.09 15.27
CA ALA A 456 0.01 -28.92 15.68
C ALA A 456 1.35 -28.23 15.37
N GLU A 457 1.46 -27.58 14.20
CA GLU A 457 2.65 -26.80 13.80
C GLU A 457 2.88 -25.60 14.73
N GLU A 458 1.84 -24.83 15.03
CA GLU A 458 1.91 -23.68 15.94
C GLU A 458 2.24 -24.12 17.39
N LEU A 459 1.66 -25.23 17.85
CA LEU A 459 1.93 -25.76 19.18
C LEU A 459 3.36 -26.27 19.30
N LEU A 460 3.88 -26.96 18.27
CA LEU A 460 5.28 -27.37 18.20
C LEU A 460 6.22 -26.14 18.28
N LEU A 461 5.98 -25.13 17.45
CA LEU A 461 6.79 -23.90 17.48
C LEU A 461 6.68 -23.18 18.82
N ARG A 462 5.48 -23.14 19.43
CA ARG A 462 5.26 -22.54 20.74
C ARG A 462 6.09 -23.22 21.83
N LEU A 463 6.19 -24.55 21.77
CA LEU A 463 7.01 -25.37 22.67
C LEU A 463 8.51 -25.08 22.45
N LEU A 464 8.97 -25.08 21.18
CA LEU A 464 10.36 -24.80 20.85
C LEU A 464 10.81 -23.38 21.21
N LEU A 465 9.90 -22.40 21.20
CA LEU A 465 10.15 -21.03 21.67
C LEU A 465 10.33 -20.95 23.21
N GLU A 466 9.82 -21.89 23.97
CA GLU A 466 10.08 -21.99 25.43
C GLU A 466 11.32 -22.86 25.72
N GLN A 467 11.57 -23.86 24.89
CA GLN A 467 12.67 -24.83 25.05
C GLN A 467 13.49 -24.99 23.74
N PRO A 468 14.32 -24.01 23.38
CA PRO A 468 15.06 -24.01 22.10
C PRO A 468 16.04 -25.19 21.95
N GLN A 469 16.46 -25.81 23.04
CA GLN A 469 17.32 -27.02 23.01
C GLN A 469 16.65 -28.21 22.30
N LEU A 470 15.33 -28.30 22.30
CA LEU A 470 14.58 -29.35 21.62
C LEU A 470 14.59 -29.22 20.10
N CYS A 471 15.04 -28.09 19.55
CA CYS A 471 15.15 -27.88 18.09
C CYS A 471 16.05 -28.94 17.44
N ASP A 472 17.17 -29.27 18.06
CA ASP A 472 18.11 -30.25 17.50
C ASP A 472 17.52 -31.67 17.53
N GLU A 473 16.73 -32.01 18.53
CA GLU A 473 16.08 -33.32 18.68
C GLU A 473 15.00 -33.56 17.64
N CYS A 474 14.17 -32.54 17.35
CA CYS A 474 13.08 -32.66 16.37
C CYS A 474 13.47 -32.35 14.93
N ARG A 475 14.69 -31.79 14.69
CA ARG A 475 15.14 -31.31 13.37
C ARG A 475 15.10 -32.37 12.28
N ALA A 476 15.52 -33.61 12.60
CA ALA A 476 15.53 -34.70 11.62
C ALA A 476 14.09 -35.07 11.22
N GLU A 477 13.19 -35.17 12.19
CA GLU A 477 11.81 -35.58 12.00
C GLU A 477 10.98 -34.48 11.30
N VAL A 478 11.24 -33.21 11.63
CA VAL A 478 10.66 -32.06 10.94
C VAL A 478 11.15 -31.98 9.50
N LYS A 479 12.42 -32.29 9.18
CA LYS A 479 12.91 -32.35 7.79
C LYS A 479 12.18 -33.41 6.98
N GLU A 480 11.84 -34.53 7.59
CA GLU A 480 11.11 -35.62 6.94
C GLU A 480 9.64 -35.27 6.76
N THR A 481 9.02 -34.64 7.77
CA THR A 481 7.59 -34.33 7.81
C THR A 481 7.24 -33.04 7.08
N GLY A 482 8.05 -31.97 7.25
CA GLY A 482 7.83 -30.62 6.72
C GLY A 482 6.72 -29.85 7.46
N PHE A 483 6.73 -28.54 7.31
CA PHE A 483 5.60 -27.68 7.66
C PHE A 483 4.71 -27.49 6.43
N GLU A 484 3.41 -27.38 6.60
CA GLU A 484 2.49 -27.01 5.52
C GLU A 484 2.47 -25.50 5.30
N ASP A 485 2.59 -24.74 6.38
CA ASP A 485 2.64 -23.28 6.34
C ASP A 485 4.10 -22.82 6.14
N ALA A 486 4.36 -22.15 5.00
CA ALA A 486 5.70 -21.66 4.66
C ALA A 486 6.25 -20.63 5.67
N VAL A 487 5.37 -19.85 6.31
CA VAL A 487 5.75 -18.86 7.33
C VAL A 487 6.19 -19.57 8.61
N LEU A 488 5.48 -20.62 9.00
CA LEU A 488 5.85 -21.45 10.17
C LEU A 488 7.14 -22.24 9.91
N ALA A 489 7.36 -22.72 8.67
CA ALA A 489 8.62 -23.33 8.26
C ALA A 489 9.80 -22.35 8.39
N GLN A 490 9.64 -21.13 7.91
CA GLN A 490 10.64 -20.06 8.05
C GLN A 490 10.95 -19.76 9.53
N LEU A 491 9.93 -19.69 10.38
CA LEU A 491 10.11 -19.49 11.82
C LEU A 491 10.91 -20.61 12.46
N PHE A 492 10.62 -21.87 12.10
CA PHE A 492 11.36 -23.04 12.57
C PHE A 492 12.83 -22.99 12.17
N ASP A 493 13.12 -22.71 10.89
CA ASP A 493 14.48 -22.63 10.39
C ASP A 493 15.29 -21.55 11.13
N ARG A 494 14.71 -20.35 11.29
CA ARG A 494 15.36 -19.23 12.01
C ARG A 494 15.58 -19.54 13.50
N LEU A 495 14.60 -20.19 14.13
CA LEU A 495 14.74 -20.61 15.52
C LEU A 495 15.87 -21.64 15.69
N CYS A 496 15.94 -22.62 14.78
CA CYS A 496 17.02 -23.61 14.77
C CYS A 496 18.40 -23.02 14.46
N GLU A 497 18.49 -21.97 13.63
CA GLU A 497 19.75 -21.24 13.38
C GLU A 497 20.25 -20.50 14.63
N LEU A 498 19.36 -19.96 15.45
CA LEU A 498 19.69 -19.27 16.69
C LEU A 498 20.01 -20.26 17.84
N GLY A 499 19.39 -21.43 17.85
CA GLY A 499 19.57 -22.47 18.86
C GLY A 499 19.45 -21.93 20.28
N THR A 500 20.35 -22.33 21.18
CA THR A 500 20.40 -21.89 22.57
C THR A 500 20.70 -20.39 22.76
N ALA A 501 21.20 -19.69 21.73
CA ALA A 501 21.40 -18.25 21.74
C ALA A 501 20.12 -17.44 21.43
N TYR A 502 18.98 -18.14 21.29
CA TYR A 502 17.69 -17.56 21.02
C TYR A 502 17.27 -16.56 22.10
N THR A 503 16.80 -15.41 21.62
CA THR A 503 15.91 -14.48 22.35
C THR A 503 14.80 -14.04 21.40
N THR A 504 13.62 -13.71 21.94
CA THR A 504 12.50 -13.24 21.10
C THR A 504 12.91 -12.06 20.24
N ASP A 505 13.73 -11.15 20.77
CA ASP A 505 14.21 -9.97 20.07
C ASP A 505 15.15 -10.32 18.90
N LYS A 506 16.10 -11.23 19.12
CA LYS A 506 16.99 -11.70 18.05
C LYS A 506 16.23 -12.36 16.91
N LEU A 507 15.26 -13.20 17.25
CA LEU A 507 14.41 -13.85 16.26
C LEU A 507 13.58 -12.80 15.51
N ASN A 508 12.92 -11.90 16.21
CA ASN A 508 12.08 -10.87 15.60
C ASN A 508 12.84 -9.94 14.63
N ASN A 509 14.13 -9.70 14.88
CA ASN A 509 14.98 -8.87 14.04
C ASN A 509 15.30 -9.47 12.66
N VAL A 510 15.23 -10.79 12.52
CA VAL A 510 15.55 -11.50 11.26
C VAL A 510 14.32 -11.96 10.50
N LEU A 511 13.11 -11.68 11.02
CA LEU A 511 11.82 -12.06 10.44
C LEU A 511 11.22 -10.93 9.61
N ASP A 512 10.49 -11.30 8.57
CA ASP A 512 9.63 -10.39 7.81
C ASP A 512 8.31 -10.10 8.57
N ASP A 513 7.49 -9.18 8.05
CA ASP A 513 6.24 -8.75 8.69
C ASP A 513 5.24 -9.90 8.90
N ALA A 514 5.17 -10.88 7.99
CA ALA A 514 4.27 -12.02 8.09
C ALA A 514 4.73 -12.97 9.21
N ALA A 515 6.02 -13.28 9.25
CA ALA A 515 6.61 -14.14 10.27
C ALA A 515 6.61 -13.48 11.66
N GLN A 516 6.78 -12.16 11.76
CA GLN A 516 6.62 -11.41 13.01
C GLN A 516 5.18 -11.50 13.55
N THR A 517 4.20 -11.40 12.67
CA THR A 517 2.79 -11.55 13.04
C THR A 517 2.47 -12.97 13.50
N ALA A 518 2.99 -13.99 12.81
CA ALA A 518 2.85 -15.40 13.20
C ALA A 518 3.54 -15.67 14.55
N LEU A 519 4.75 -15.14 14.77
CA LEU A 519 5.45 -15.25 16.06
C LEU A 519 4.61 -14.63 17.20
N ALA A 520 4.06 -13.43 16.99
CA ALA A 520 3.20 -12.77 17.99
C ALA A 520 1.96 -13.61 18.31
N ARG A 521 1.32 -14.21 17.29
CA ARG A 521 0.17 -15.10 17.45
C ARG A 521 0.54 -16.34 18.26
N ILE A 522 1.63 -17.03 17.93
CA ILE A 522 2.10 -18.22 18.62
C ILE A 522 2.41 -17.92 20.10
N LEU A 523 3.07 -16.79 20.37
CA LEU A 523 3.42 -16.38 21.73
C LEU A 523 2.20 -15.95 22.56
N ALA A 524 1.09 -15.56 21.92
CA ALA A 524 -0.15 -15.22 22.61
C ALA A 524 -0.90 -16.46 23.14
N HIS A 525 -0.66 -17.65 22.58
CA HIS A 525 -1.24 -18.91 23.07
C HIS A 525 -0.52 -19.44 24.32
N GLN A 526 -1.29 -19.99 25.26
CA GLN A 526 -0.74 -20.67 26.44
C GLN A 526 -0.39 -22.12 26.08
N LEU A 527 0.77 -22.58 26.57
CA LEU A 527 1.09 -24.01 26.49
C LEU A 527 0.20 -24.81 27.46
N PRO A 528 -0.25 -26.02 27.06
CA PRO A 528 -0.89 -26.96 28.00
C PRO A 528 0.07 -27.33 29.12
N GLU A 529 -0.44 -27.54 30.33
CA GLU A 529 0.33 -28.11 31.43
C GLU A 529 0.58 -29.60 31.18
N GLY A 530 1.84 -30.05 31.26
CA GLY A 530 2.16 -31.46 31.07
C GLY A 530 3.62 -31.74 30.69
N ASP A 531 3.88 -32.97 30.28
CA ASP A 531 5.18 -33.43 29.80
C ASP A 531 5.45 -32.86 28.39
N MET A 532 6.48 -32.01 28.31
CA MET A 532 6.82 -31.28 27.08
C MET A 532 7.39 -32.19 25.98
N ASP A 533 8.15 -33.23 26.35
CA ASP A 533 8.69 -34.20 25.40
C ASP A 533 7.56 -35.01 24.75
N LYS A 534 6.60 -35.42 25.54
CA LYS A 534 5.39 -36.09 25.04
C LYS A 534 4.59 -35.17 24.12
N LEU A 535 4.42 -33.91 24.50
CA LEU A 535 3.70 -32.92 23.69
C LEU A 535 4.39 -32.72 22.34
N MET A 536 5.72 -32.61 22.31
CA MET A 536 6.53 -32.53 21.08
C MET A 536 6.27 -33.75 20.20
N GLN A 537 6.38 -34.94 20.74
CA GLN A 537 6.15 -36.18 19.99
C GLN A 537 4.73 -36.30 19.44
N ASP A 538 3.73 -35.84 20.20
CA ASP A 538 2.34 -35.83 19.74
C ASP A 538 2.11 -34.84 18.60
N CYS A 539 2.75 -33.63 18.62
CA CYS A 539 2.72 -32.67 17.54
C CYS A 539 3.37 -33.23 16.25
N LEU A 540 4.57 -33.80 16.36
CA LEU A 540 5.30 -34.40 15.23
C LEU A 540 4.52 -35.58 14.62
N ARG A 541 3.94 -36.43 15.44
CA ARG A 541 3.08 -37.53 14.98
C ARG A 541 1.84 -37.03 14.24
N GLN A 542 1.21 -35.98 14.75
CA GLN A 542 0.05 -35.37 14.13
C GLN A 542 0.40 -34.74 12.77
N MET A 543 1.51 -34.01 12.68
CA MET A 543 2.01 -33.43 11.43
C MET A 543 2.31 -34.52 10.40
N ARG A 544 3.03 -35.59 10.81
CA ARG A 544 3.35 -36.74 9.93
C ARG A 544 2.07 -37.43 9.43
N ARG A 545 1.09 -37.62 10.30
CA ARG A 545 -0.20 -38.20 9.93
C ARG A 545 -0.89 -37.42 8.83
N LEU A 546 -1.05 -36.13 9.02
CA LEU A 546 -1.76 -35.27 8.07
C LEU A 546 -1.07 -35.22 6.71
N ARG A 547 0.27 -35.22 6.70
CA ARG A 547 1.04 -35.35 5.46
C ARG A 547 0.75 -36.66 4.75
N LEU A 548 0.82 -37.77 5.44
CA LEU A 548 0.53 -39.09 4.88
C LEU A 548 -0.92 -39.18 4.38
N GLU A 549 -1.90 -38.59 5.07
CA GLU A 549 -3.29 -38.54 4.63
C GLU A 549 -3.43 -37.76 3.29
N LYS A 550 -2.70 -36.67 3.12
CA LYS A 550 -2.66 -35.91 1.86
C LYS A 550 -1.96 -36.68 0.73
N GLU A 551 -0.84 -37.32 1.01
CA GLU A 551 -0.13 -38.18 0.05
C GLU A 551 -1.01 -39.36 -0.38
N TYR A 552 -1.69 -39.99 0.56
CA TYR A 552 -2.66 -41.05 0.27
C TYR A 552 -3.76 -40.58 -0.69
N GLU A 553 -4.39 -39.43 -0.38
CA GLU A 553 -5.46 -38.89 -1.21
C GLU A 553 -4.96 -38.52 -2.62
N LYS A 554 -3.76 -37.97 -2.72
CA LYS A 554 -3.10 -37.66 -4.00
C LYS A 554 -2.91 -38.92 -4.85
N HIS A 555 -2.31 -39.97 -4.29
CA HIS A 555 -2.04 -41.22 -5.00
C HIS A 555 -3.37 -41.96 -5.35
N ARG A 556 -4.37 -41.85 -4.48
CA ARG A 556 -5.72 -42.39 -4.75
C ARG A 556 -6.37 -41.69 -5.96
N LEU A 557 -6.34 -40.36 -6.00
CA LEU A 557 -6.91 -39.59 -7.12
C LEU A 557 -6.17 -39.85 -8.44
N LEU A 558 -4.83 -40.00 -8.40
CA LEU A 558 -4.04 -40.36 -9.57
C LEU A 558 -4.35 -41.79 -10.04
N ALA A 559 -4.53 -42.75 -9.13
CA ALA A 559 -4.96 -44.11 -9.48
C ALA A 559 -6.34 -44.09 -10.15
N ASP A 560 -7.33 -43.37 -9.59
CA ASP A 560 -8.66 -43.24 -10.18
C ASP A 560 -8.62 -42.61 -11.60
N GLU A 561 -7.72 -41.65 -11.84
CA GLU A 561 -7.50 -40.99 -13.13
C GLU A 561 -6.88 -41.97 -14.14
N TYR A 562 -5.82 -42.70 -13.72
CA TYR A 562 -5.13 -43.67 -14.58
C TYR A 562 -5.98 -44.91 -14.90
N GLU A 563 -6.83 -45.33 -13.98
CA GLU A 563 -7.81 -46.38 -14.23
C GLU A 563 -8.79 -45.97 -15.36
N ARG A 564 -9.33 -44.74 -15.31
CA ARG A 564 -10.24 -44.22 -16.33
C ARG A 564 -9.58 -44.05 -17.71
N SER A 565 -8.25 -43.77 -17.74
CA SER A 565 -7.49 -43.60 -18.98
C SER A 565 -6.80 -44.87 -19.47
N ALA A 566 -6.97 -46.01 -18.79
CA ALA A 566 -6.29 -47.29 -19.06
C ALA A 566 -4.76 -47.14 -19.13
N ASP A 567 -4.18 -46.31 -18.26
CA ASP A 567 -2.74 -46.02 -18.18
C ASP A 567 -2.02 -47.08 -17.35
N GLU A 568 -0.86 -47.54 -17.80
CA GLU A 568 -0.05 -48.56 -17.14
C GLU A 568 0.42 -48.15 -15.71
N ARG A 569 0.42 -46.86 -15.38
CA ARG A 569 0.77 -46.31 -14.07
C ARG A 569 -0.27 -46.56 -12.98
N PHE A 570 -1.49 -47.03 -13.33
CA PHE A 570 -2.55 -47.32 -12.36
C PHE A 570 -2.10 -48.24 -11.22
N LEU A 571 -1.46 -49.38 -11.55
CA LEU A 571 -1.00 -50.34 -10.55
C LEU A 571 0.05 -49.77 -9.61
N SER A 572 0.96 -48.93 -10.11
CA SER A 572 1.99 -48.27 -9.31
C SER A 572 1.38 -47.32 -8.29
N GLU A 573 0.44 -46.47 -8.72
CA GLU A 573 -0.23 -45.49 -7.84
C GLU A 573 -1.13 -46.17 -6.81
N LEU A 574 -1.82 -47.25 -7.21
CA LEU A 574 -2.65 -48.04 -6.31
C LEU A 574 -1.79 -48.73 -5.23
N MET A 575 -0.64 -49.29 -5.59
CA MET A 575 0.29 -49.91 -4.63
C MET A 575 0.85 -48.88 -3.64
N GLU A 576 1.23 -47.70 -4.12
CA GLU A 576 1.76 -46.62 -3.27
C GLU A 576 0.66 -46.09 -2.33
N SER A 577 -0.57 -45.88 -2.82
CA SER A 577 -1.69 -45.52 -1.93
C SER A 577 -1.94 -46.55 -0.82
N GLN A 578 -1.87 -47.84 -1.15
CA GLN A 578 -2.05 -48.91 -0.19
C GLN A 578 -0.91 -48.97 0.84
N ARG A 579 0.33 -48.73 0.42
CA ARG A 579 1.51 -48.62 1.28
C ARG A 579 1.35 -47.48 2.30
N ILE A 580 0.97 -46.29 1.84
CA ILE A 580 0.75 -45.10 2.67
C ILE A 580 -0.39 -45.36 3.66
N LYS A 581 -1.50 -45.99 3.23
CA LYS A 581 -2.62 -46.36 4.09
C LYS A 581 -2.20 -47.28 5.22
N ASN A 582 -1.29 -48.23 4.95
CA ASN A 582 -0.76 -49.11 5.98
C ASN A 582 0.16 -48.39 6.97
N GLU A 583 0.90 -47.40 6.52
CA GLU A 583 1.74 -46.52 7.36
C GLU A 583 0.86 -45.68 8.30
N ILE A 584 -0.22 -45.06 7.76
CA ILE A 584 -1.20 -44.34 8.59
C ILE A 584 -1.78 -45.25 9.66
N LYS A 585 -2.17 -46.50 9.32
CA LYS A 585 -2.69 -47.46 10.32
C LYS A 585 -1.70 -47.78 11.42
N LYS A 586 -0.39 -47.85 11.13
CA LYS A 586 0.65 -48.08 12.16
C LYS A 586 0.75 -46.90 13.12
N LEU A 587 0.55 -45.67 12.67
CA LEU A 587 0.52 -44.50 13.53
C LEU A 587 -0.69 -44.47 14.47
N TYR A 588 -1.83 -45.07 14.09
CA TYR A 588 -3.02 -45.23 14.95
C TYR A 588 -2.89 -46.40 15.94
N GLY A 589 -2.16 -47.45 15.59
CA GLY A 589 -2.07 -48.68 16.37
C GLY A 589 -1.33 -48.56 17.70
N ASN A 590 -0.62 -47.47 17.96
CA ASN A 590 0.10 -47.24 19.21
C ASN A 590 -0.70 -46.50 20.30
N GLN A 591 -1.97 -46.18 20.07
CA GLN A 591 -2.84 -45.53 21.09
C GLN A 591 -3.56 -46.49 22.02
N ASN A 592 -3.46 -47.83 21.82
CA ASN A 592 -4.14 -48.84 22.63
C ASN A 592 -3.16 -49.79 23.34
N LYS A 593 -1.99 -49.32 23.79
CA LYS A 593 -1.16 -50.07 24.73
C LYS A 593 -0.72 -49.23 25.90
#